data_c60388339c95b806bdd98d649181d3fd
#
_entry.id   c60388339c95b806bdd98d649181d3fd
#
_cell.length_a   1.000
_cell.length_b   1.000
_cell.length_c   1.000
_cell.angle_alpha   90.00
_cell.angle_beta   90.00
_cell.angle_gamma   90.00
#
_symmetry.space_group_name_H-M   'P 1'
#
loop_
_entity.id
_entity.type
_entity.pdbx_description
1 polymer ?
#
loop_
_entity_poly.entity_id
_entity_poly.type
_entity_poly.pdbx_seq_one_letter_code
_entity_poly.pdbx_strand_id
1 'polypeptide(L)'
;DPSHIFYLDKKHNWWGPAGVTGPCGPDTEIFYDTGKPKCGPDCDPSCSCGKYLEIWNNVFMEYNKKADGTFEPLSQKNVDTGMGLDRTIATLQGVESVYDTDAFTGIIAAIAKSSGKTYGQDEETTRAFRIVADHIRCATFMLGDPRGVTPSNVDQGYILRRLIRRAIRYAMQLGMPDNSLAQVAEAVIAQYGEPYPELVENHEKIMSELSKEEQRFQRTLKNGMKEFDRVKDKAENGVIDGLTAFHLYDTFGFPVEFTQEMAKENGLQVDLEGFKKAFDQHQEKSKAGAEQRFKGGLADTSEQTARLHSATHLLQAALRRVLQDDTISQRGSNITAERLRFDFSFGRKVTPEELKAVEDEVNRYIQAAVPITCQEMTVEEAKAQGAIGLFGDKYGERVKVYTMGDFSKEICGGPHAENTGDLHHFKIKKEEASSAGVRRIKAILD
;
A
#
# COMPACT_ATOMS: atom_id res chain seq x y z
N ASP A 1 -19.83 -44.16 -3.01
CA ASP A 1 -18.88 -45.18 -3.40
C ASP A 1 -17.58 -44.98 -2.62
N PRO A 2 -17.07 -46.02 -1.91
CA PRO A 2 -15.82 -45.89 -1.14
C PRO A 2 -14.59 -45.52 -1.98
N SER A 3 -14.61 -45.78 -3.30
CA SER A 3 -13.52 -45.36 -4.20
C SER A 3 -13.42 -43.83 -4.41
N HIS A 4 -14.43 -43.08 -3.96
CA HIS A 4 -14.42 -41.63 -3.98
C HIS A 4 -13.96 -41.01 -2.65
N ILE A 5 -13.54 -41.81 -1.67
CA ILE A 5 -13.01 -41.35 -0.37
C ILE A 5 -11.51 -41.56 -0.36
N PHE A 6 -10.79 -40.44 -0.19
CA PHE A 6 -9.34 -40.43 -0.15
C PHE A 6 -8.88 -39.99 1.25
N TYR A 7 -7.89 -40.72 1.79
CA TYR A 7 -7.27 -40.40 3.06
C TYR A 7 -5.88 -39.82 2.78
N LEU A 8 -5.74 -38.51 3.00
CA LEU A 8 -4.51 -37.82 2.73
C LEU A 8 -3.78 -37.47 4.04
N ASP A 9 -2.52 -37.09 3.92
CA ASP A 9 -1.69 -36.73 5.06
C ASP A 9 -2.00 -35.32 5.60
N LYS A 10 -1.32 -34.95 6.70
CA LYS A 10 -1.49 -33.63 7.34
C LYS A 10 -1.18 -32.47 6.40
N LYS A 11 -0.42 -32.66 5.35
CA LYS A 11 -0.12 -31.60 4.37
C LYS A 11 -1.36 -31.21 3.57
N HIS A 12 -2.29 -32.13 3.36
CA HIS A 12 -3.46 -31.98 2.51
C HIS A 12 -4.78 -31.95 3.31
N ASN A 13 -4.82 -32.57 4.51
CA ASN A 13 -6.02 -32.61 5.34
C ASN A 13 -5.77 -31.95 6.71
N TRP A 14 -5.22 -30.74 6.69
CA TRP A 14 -5.05 -29.93 7.88
C TRP A 14 -5.12 -28.44 7.55
N TRP A 15 -6.06 -27.75 8.12
CA TRP A 15 -6.15 -26.30 8.05
C TRP A 15 -5.42 -25.66 9.24
N GLY A 16 -4.49 -24.76 8.93
CA GLY A 16 -3.74 -23.99 9.91
C GLY A 16 -4.31 -22.58 10.09
N PRO A 17 -3.94 -21.85 11.15
CA PRO A 17 -4.40 -20.47 11.31
C PRO A 17 -3.87 -19.59 10.16
N ALA A 18 -4.67 -18.60 9.75
CA ALA A 18 -4.26 -17.61 8.73
C ALA A 18 -3.04 -16.78 9.15
N GLY A 19 -2.72 -16.74 10.47
CA GLY A 19 -1.53 -16.10 11.04
C GLY A 19 -0.56 -17.09 11.67
N VAL A 20 0.33 -16.58 12.49
CA VAL A 20 1.32 -17.39 13.22
C VAL A 20 0.64 -18.24 14.29
N THR A 21 -0.41 -17.73 14.91
CA THR A 21 -1.16 -18.35 16.03
C THR A 21 -2.66 -18.35 15.73
N GLY A 22 -3.39 -19.26 16.34
CA GLY A 22 -4.86 -19.30 16.29
C GLY A 22 -5.43 -20.71 16.18
N PRO A 23 -6.78 -20.82 16.10
CA PRO A 23 -7.47 -22.08 15.94
C PRO A 23 -7.06 -22.81 14.67
N CYS A 24 -7.00 -24.13 14.74
CA CYS A 24 -6.64 -25.01 13.63
C CYS A 24 -7.11 -26.44 13.92
N GLY A 25 -7.03 -27.29 12.89
CA GLY A 25 -7.38 -28.70 13.05
C GLY A 25 -7.38 -29.48 11.74
N PRO A 26 -7.65 -30.79 11.80
CA PRO A 26 -7.84 -31.59 10.61
C PRO A 26 -9.07 -31.13 9.83
N ASP A 27 -9.07 -31.39 8.54
CA ASP A 27 -10.19 -31.02 7.69
C ASP A 27 -10.63 -32.17 6.77
N THR A 28 -11.81 -32.00 6.20
CA THR A 28 -12.33 -32.81 5.10
C THR A 28 -12.82 -31.89 3.99
N GLU A 29 -12.46 -32.24 2.78
CA GLU A 29 -12.78 -31.44 1.60
C GLU A 29 -13.69 -32.20 0.64
N ILE A 30 -14.55 -31.46 -0.06
CA ILE A 30 -15.40 -32.01 -1.12
C ILE A 30 -14.87 -31.50 -2.45
N PHE A 31 -14.54 -32.43 -3.32
CA PHE A 31 -14.05 -32.15 -4.67
C PHE A 31 -15.09 -32.52 -5.71
N TYR A 32 -15.18 -31.67 -6.72
CA TYR A 32 -15.91 -31.95 -7.95
C TYR A 32 -14.98 -32.58 -8.99
N ASP A 33 -15.36 -33.73 -9.56
CA ASP A 33 -14.64 -34.32 -10.69
C ASP A 33 -15.03 -33.59 -11.98
N THR A 34 -14.10 -32.85 -12.54
CA THR A 34 -14.32 -32.04 -13.76
C THR A 34 -14.46 -32.87 -15.04
N GLY A 35 -14.34 -34.19 -14.96
CA GLY A 35 -14.38 -35.07 -16.12
C GLY A 35 -13.07 -35.13 -16.93
N LYS A 36 -12.06 -34.32 -16.59
CA LYS A 36 -10.74 -34.36 -17.24
C LYS A 36 -10.09 -35.74 -17.02
N PRO A 37 -9.25 -36.24 -17.97
CA PRO A 37 -8.51 -37.45 -17.78
C PRO A 37 -7.53 -37.36 -16.61
N LYS A 38 -7.26 -38.45 -15.94
CA LYS A 38 -6.18 -38.55 -14.96
C LYS A 38 -4.84 -38.21 -15.59
N CYS A 39 -4.02 -37.40 -14.90
CA CYS A 39 -2.67 -37.05 -15.36
C CYS A 39 -1.64 -38.14 -15.17
N GLY A 40 -1.97 -39.19 -14.41
CA GLY A 40 -1.14 -40.36 -14.15
C GLY A 40 -1.85 -41.38 -13.28
N PRO A 41 -1.20 -42.55 -12.97
CA PRO A 41 -1.80 -43.60 -12.17
C PRO A 41 -2.14 -43.17 -10.75
N ASP A 42 -1.34 -42.27 -10.16
CA ASP A 42 -1.49 -41.76 -8.80
C ASP A 42 -2.32 -40.44 -8.73
N CYS A 43 -3.07 -40.12 -9.77
CA CYS A 43 -3.90 -38.92 -9.82
C CYS A 43 -5.09 -39.04 -8.86
N ASP A 44 -5.07 -38.24 -7.82
CA ASP A 44 -6.07 -38.11 -6.76
C ASP A 44 -6.40 -36.67 -6.45
N PRO A 45 -7.27 -36.32 -5.47
CA PRO A 45 -7.62 -34.93 -5.12
C PRO A 45 -6.45 -34.05 -4.67
N SER A 46 -5.31 -34.61 -4.25
CA SER A 46 -4.11 -33.83 -3.91
C SER A 46 -3.37 -33.30 -5.15
N CYS A 47 -3.76 -33.76 -6.33
CA CYS A 47 -3.11 -33.42 -7.60
C CYS A 47 -3.61 -32.06 -8.14
N SER A 48 -2.68 -31.20 -8.54
CA SER A 48 -2.98 -29.87 -9.13
C SER A 48 -3.31 -29.89 -10.63
N CYS A 49 -3.59 -31.05 -11.23
CA CYS A 49 -3.84 -31.18 -12.68
C CYS A 49 -5.20 -30.62 -13.14
N GLY A 50 -6.08 -30.25 -12.21
CA GLY A 50 -7.40 -29.69 -12.48
C GLY A 50 -8.48 -30.74 -12.80
N LYS A 51 -8.23 -32.03 -12.56
CA LYS A 51 -9.25 -33.07 -12.62
C LYS A 51 -10.21 -32.94 -11.45
N TYR A 52 -9.69 -32.72 -10.25
CA TYR A 52 -10.49 -32.53 -9.04
C TYR A 52 -10.45 -31.08 -8.63
N LEU A 53 -11.60 -30.45 -8.48
CA LEU A 53 -11.78 -29.05 -8.08
C LEU A 53 -12.40 -29.02 -6.68
N GLU A 54 -11.65 -28.57 -5.69
CA GLU A 54 -12.17 -28.36 -4.33
C GLU A 54 -13.25 -27.27 -4.36
N ILE A 55 -14.44 -27.63 -3.85
CA ILE A 55 -15.61 -26.73 -3.76
C ILE A 55 -16.02 -26.45 -2.32
N TRP A 56 -15.66 -27.29 -1.36
CA TRP A 56 -16.07 -27.18 0.03
C TRP A 56 -15.02 -27.74 0.96
N ASN A 57 -14.83 -27.12 2.13
CA ASN A 57 -13.94 -27.58 3.18
C ASN A 57 -14.68 -27.55 4.54
N ASN A 58 -14.59 -28.63 5.33
CA ASN A 58 -15.03 -28.68 6.72
C ASN A 58 -13.82 -28.79 7.63
N VAL A 59 -13.52 -27.76 8.39
CA VAL A 59 -12.41 -27.72 9.31
C VAL A 59 -12.86 -28.08 10.72
N PHE A 60 -12.31 -29.13 11.28
CA PHE A 60 -12.56 -29.55 12.66
C PHE A 60 -11.61 -28.78 13.59
N MET A 61 -12.03 -27.60 14.04
CA MET A 61 -11.28 -26.74 14.96
C MET A 61 -11.10 -27.40 16.30
N GLU A 62 -10.00 -28.09 16.50
CA GLU A 62 -9.70 -28.88 17.69
C GLU A 62 -8.54 -28.32 18.49
N TYR A 63 -7.64 -27.55 17.86
CA TYR A 63 -6.41 -27.08 18.47
C TYR A 63 -6.24 -25.57 18.31
N ASN A 64 -5.45 -24.99 19.25
CA ASN A 64 -4.91 -23.63 19.13
C ASN A 64 -3.39 -23.72 18.91
N LYS A 65 -2.90 -23.21 17.81
CA LYS A 65 -1.46 -23.12 17.52
C LYS A 65 -0.86 -21.91 18.24
N LYS A 66 0.20 -22.14 19.01
CA LYS A 66 0.96 -21.12 19.74
C LYS A 66 2.09 -20.52 18.91
N ALA A 67 2.66 -19.41 19.39
CA ALA A 67 3.78 -18.72 18.72
C ALA A 67 5.05 -19.57 18.62
N ASP A 68 5.25 -20.52 19.54
CA ASP A 68 6.35 -21.49 19.53
C ASP A 68 6.11 -22.66 18.56
N GLY A 69 4.95 -22.69 17.88
CA GLY A 69 4.56 -23.75 16.94
C GLY A 69 3.90 -24.97 17.58
N THR A 70 3.76 -25.02 18.90
CA THR A 70 3.06 -26.09 19.60
C THR A 70 1.55 -25.96 19.47
N PHE A 71 0.83 -27.08 19.71
CA PHE A 71 -0.61 -27.15 19.63
C PHE A 71 -1.18 -27.51 21.01
N GLU A 72 -2.22 -26.80 21.44
CA GLU A 72 -3.00 -27.13 22.63
C GLU A 72 -4.45 -27.36 22.24
N PRO A 73 -5.16 -28.33 22.88
CA PRO A 73 -6.58 -28.53 22.61
C PRO A 73 -7.40 -27.28 22.95
N LEU A 74 -8.37 -26.98 22.10
CA LEU A 74 -9.36 -25.94 22.39
C LEU A 74 -10.30 -26.40 23.50
N SER A 75 -10.71 -25.49 24.37
CA SER A 75 -11.72 -25.72 25.39
C SER A 75 -13.09 -26.03 24.80
N GLN A 76 -13.39 -25.48 23.65
CA GLN A 76 -14.57 -25.73 22.83
C GLN A 76 -14.15 -26.08 21.42
N LYS A 77 -14.52 -27.27 20.96
CA LYS A 77 -14.33 -27.70 19.57
C LYS A 77 -15.46 -27.17 18.71
N ASN A 78 -15.12 -26.78 17.50
CA ASN A 78 -16.07 -26.28 16.49
C ASN A 78 -15.82 -26.98 15.15
N VAL A 79 -16.81 -26.94 14.27
CA VAL A 79 -16.65 -27.21 12.84
C VAL A 79 -16.83 -25.88 12.13
N ASP A 80 -15.80 -25.46 11.44
CA ASP A 80 -15.85 -24.30 10.54
C ASP A 80 -15.92 -24.77 9.10
N THR A 81 -16.70 -24.10 8.27
CA THR A 81 -16.89 -24.49 6.89
C THR A 81 -16.50 -23.39 5.94
N GLY A 82 -15.83 -23.75 4.85
CA GLY A 82 -15.48 -22.86 3.76
C GLY A 82 -16.01 -23.37 2.42
N MET A 83 -16.51 -22.45 1.58
CA MET A 83 -16.93 -22.75 0.22
C MET A 83 -16.27 -21.81 -0.77
N GLY A 84 -15.68 -22.38 -1.82
CA GLY A 84 -15.22 -21.60 -2.96
C GLY A 84 -16.41 -21.13 -3.79
N LEU A 85 -16.92 -19.90 -3.57
CA LEU A 85 -18.11 -19.39 -4.28
C LEU A 85 -17.92 -19.43 -5.80
N ASP A 86 -16.85 -18.85 -6.33
CA ASP A 86 -16.57 -18.84 -7.78
C ASP A 86 -16.45 -20.25 -8.35
N ARG A 87 -15.84 -21.19 -7.60
CA ARG A 87 -15.71 -22.60 -8.01
C ARG A 87 -17.03 -23.33 -8.03
N THR A 88 -17.87 -23.09 -7.02
CA THR A 88 -19.21 -23.65 -6.93
C THR A 88 -20.11 -23.12 -8.06
N ILE A 89 -20.06 -21.81 -8.34
CA ILE A 89 -20.79 -21.20 -9.46
C ILE A 89 -20.36 -21.86 -10.80
N ALA A 90 -19.07 -22.01 -11.05
CA ALA A 90 -18.55 -22.65 -12.26
C ALA A 90 -19.09 -24.08 -12.41
N THR A 91 -19.09 -24.85 -11.32
CA THR A 91 -19.64 -26.22 -11.29
C THR A 91 -21.14 -26.23 -11.59
N LEU A 92 -21.92 -25.34 -10.97
CA LEU A 92 -23.38 -25.26 -11.17
C LEU A 92 -23.76 -24.77 -12.56
N GLN A 93 -22.99 -23.86 -13.15
CA GLN A 93 -23.16 -23.37 -14.51
C GLN A 93 -22.62 -24.34 -15.58
N GLY A 94 -21.91 -25.38 -15.19
CA GLY A 94 -21.34 -26.38 -16.09
C GLY A 94 -20.25 -25.82 -17.01
N VAL A 95 -19.49 -24.82 -16.55
CA VAL A 95 -18.40 -24.22 -17.32
C VAL A 95 -17.04 -24.70 -16.80
N GLU A 96 -16.02 -24.67 -17.65
CA GLU A 96 -14.70 -25.22 -17.33
C GLU A 96 -13.86 -24.31 -16.43
N SER A 97 -14.13 -23.01 -16.46
CA SER A 97 -13.35 -21.99 -15.74
C SER A 97 -14.27 -21.02 -15.00
N VAL A 98 -13.84 -20.57 -13.83
CA VAL A 98 -14.52 -19.50 -13.08
C VAL A 98 -14.68 -18.22 -13.90
N TYR A 99 -13.76 -17.96 -14.82
CA TYR A 99 -13.80 -16.79 -15.70
C TYR A 99 -14.87 -16.88 -16.80
N ASP A 100 -15.47 -18.05 -17.02
CA ASP A 100 -16.52 -18.29 -17.99
C ASP A 100 -17.92 -18.19 -17.35
N THR A 101 -17.96 -17.94 -16.04
CA THR A 101 -19.20 -17.73 -15.26
C THR A 101 -19.73 -16.31 -15.44
N ASP A 102 -21.00 -16.11 -15.10
CA ASP A 102 -21.63 -14.80 -15.04
C ASP A 102 -20.94 -13.84 -14.05
N ALA A 103 -20.20 -14.36 -13.07
CA ALA A 103 -19.34 -13.57 -12.17
C ALA A 103 -18.20 -12.81 -12.89
N PHE A 104 -17.82 -13.22 -14.09
CA PHE A 104 -16.72 -12.60 -14.84
C PHE A 104 -17.04 -12.18 -16.27
N THR A 105 -18.08 -12.74 -16.89
CA THR A 105 -18.36 -12.50 -18.32
C THR A 105 -18.58 -11.03 -18.65
N GLY A 106 -19.21 -10.23 -17.77
CA GLY A 106 -19.35 -8.79 -17.93
C GLY A 106 -18.01 -8.04 -17.91
N ILE A 107 -17.10 -8.43 -17.01
CA ILE A 107 -15.77 -7.85 -16.88
C ILE A 107 -14.92 -8.24 -18.10
N ILE A 108 -14.96 -9.50 -18.52
CA ILE A 108 -14.28 -10.01 -19.72
C ILE A 108 -14.75 -9.25 -20.98
N ALA A 109 -16.08 -9.01 -21.09
CA ALA A 109 -16.62 -8.23 -22.21
C ALA A 109 -16.11 -6.78 -22.25
N ALA A 110 -15.95 -6.13 -21.09
CA ALA A 110 -15.37 -4.81 -21.00
C ALA A 110 -13.89 -4.79 -21.47
N ILE A 111 -13.10 -5.80 -21.10
CA ILE A 111 -11.71 -5.98 -21.54
C ILE A 111 -11.67 -6.22 -23.05
N ALA A 112 -12.54 -7.08 -23.59
CA ALA A 112 -12.64 -7.35 -25.03
C ALA A 112 -12.94 -6.08 -25.81
N LYS A 113 -13.91 -5.29 -25.35
CA LYS A 113 -14.27 -4.00 -25.95
C LYS A 113 -13.11 -3.01 -25.95
N SER A 114 -12.34 -2.95 -24.86
CA SER A 114 -11.22 -2.02 -24.73
C SER A 114 -9.98 -2.44 -25.53
N SER A 115 -9.69 -3.75 -25.60
CA SER A 115 -8.51 -4.30 -26.29
C SER A 115 -8.74 -4.57 -27.79
N GLY A 116 -10.00 -4.73 -28.22
CA GLY A 116 -10.33 -5.22 -29.55
C GLY A 116 -9.99 -6.69 -29.80
N LYS A 117 -9.57 -7.43 -28.76
CA LYS A 117 -9.22 -8.87 -28.84
C LYS A 117 -10.38 -9.76 -28.36
N THR A 118 -10.30 -11.04 -28.71
CA THR A 118 -11.30 -12.04 -28.33
C THR A 118 -10.75 -12.92 -27.20
N TYR A 119 -11.51 -13.06 -26.12
CA TYR A 119 -11.22 -14.01 -25.07
C TYR A 119 -11.29 -15.44 -25.62
N GLY A 120 -10.32 -16.29 -25.27
CA GLY A 120 -10.26 -17.67 -25.76
C GLY A 120 -9.59 -17.85 -27.13
N GLN A 121 -9.11 -16.79 -27.79
CA GLN A 121 -8.49 -16.91 -29.12
C GLN A 121 -7.16 -17.69 -29.10
N ASP A 122 -6.39 -17.57 -28.05
CA ASP A 122 -5.14 -18.29 -27.77
C ASP A 122 -4.87 -18.29 -26.25
N GLU A 123 -3.92 -19.11 -25.80
CA GLU A 123 -3.61 -19.30 -24.38
C GLU A 123 -3.05 -18.03 -23.73
N GLU A 124 -2.16 -17.31 -24.43
CA GLU A 124 -1.51 -16.10 -23.93
C GLU A 124 -2.52 -14.98 -23.75
N THR A 125 -3.34 -14.72 -24.77
CA THR A 125 -4.43 -13.75 -24.72
C THR A 125 -5.45 -14.11 -23.63
N THR A 126 -5.86 -15.36 -23.54
CA THR A 126 -6.80 -15.86 -22.51
C THR A 126 -6.26 -15.63 -21.11
N ARG A 127 -4.99 -15.96 -20.88
CA ARG A 127 -4.31 -15.69 -19.61
C ARG A 127 -4.28 -14.21 -19.26
N ALA A 128 -3.97 -13.36 -20.24
CA ALA A 128 -3.94 -11.90 -20.03
C ALA A 128 -5.33 -11.35 -19.63
N PHE A 129 -6.40 -11.78 -20.30
CA PHE A 129 -7.77 -11.42 -19.94
C PHE A 129 -8.11 -11.81 -18.51
N ARG A 130 -7.80 -13.05 -18.12
CA ARG A 130 -8.08 -13.58 -16.77
C ARG A 130 -7.35 -12.79 -15.70
N ILE A 131 -6.08 -12.45 -15.93
CA ILE A 131 -5.28 -11.65 -14.99
C ILE A 131 -5.86 -10.25 -14.83
N VAL A 132 -6.20 -9.56 -15.93
CA VAL A 132 -6.79 -8.21 -15.85
C VAL A 132 -8.15 -8.27 -15.13
N ALA A 133 -9.01 -9.21 -15.47
CA ALA A 133 -10.34 -9.35 -14.88
C ALA A 133 -10.27 -9.63 -13.37
N ASP A 134 -9.49 -10.63 -12.96
CA ASP A 134 -9.31 -11.02 -11.56
C ASP A 134 -8.73 -9.88 -10.71
N HIS A 135 -7.63 -9.31 -11.19
CA HIS A 135 -6.91 -8.30 -10.43
C HIS A 135 -7.68 -6.98 -10.31
N ILE A 136 -8.40 -6.56 -11.37
CA ILE A 136 -9.22 -5.34 -11.30
C ILE A 136 -10.47 -5.58 -10.49
N ARG A 137 -11.12 -6.76 -10.56
CA ARG A 137 -12.22 -7.11 -9.63
C ARG A 137 -11.75 -6.98 -8.19
N CYS A 138 -10.64 -7.63 -7.83
CA CYS A 138 -10.08 -7.57 -6.48
C CYS A 138 -9.70 -6.14 -6.06
N ALA A 139 -9.02 -5.38 -6.94
CA ALA A 139 -8.61 -4.01 -6.66
C ALA A 139 -9.81 -3.07 -6.44
N THR A 140 -10.89 -3.25 -7.21
CA THR A 140 -12.13 -2.47 -7.08
C THR A 140 -12.75 -2.68 -5.71
N PHE A 141 -12.86 -3.93 -5.24
CA PHE A 141 -13.36 -4.23 -3.89
C PHE A 141 -12.45 -3.69 -2.79
N MET A 142 -11.13 -3.85 -2.90
CA MET A 142 -10.19 -3.31 -1.90
C MET A 142 -10.25 -1.78 -1.81
N LEU A 143 -10.38 -1.08 -2.94
CA LEU A 143 -10.49 0.39 -2.98
C LEU A 143 -11.86 0.88 -2.49
N GLY A 144 -12.91 0.12 -2.79
CA GLY A 144 -14.29 0.40 -2.38
C GLY A 144 -14.58 0.11 -0.91
N ASP A 145 -13.73 -0.67 -0.23
CA ASP A 145 -13.91 -0.99 1.18
C ASP A 145 -13.97 0.29 2.03
N PRO A 146 -14.91 0.41 2.98
CA PRO A 146 -15.02 1.55 3.90
C PRO A 146 -13.75 1.82 4.72
N ARG A 147 -12.94 0.80 5.02
CA ARG A 147 -11.65 0.92 5.72
C ARG A 147 -10.56 1.58 4.89
N GLY A 148 -10.75 1.66 3.57
CA GLY A 148 -9.98 2.54 2.73
C GLY A 148 -8.52 2.12 2.45
N VAL A 149 -8.28 0.91 1.95
CA VAL A 149 -6.95 0.50 1.48
C VAL A 149 -6.60 1.26 0.20
N THR A 150 -5.42 1.88 0.15
CA THR A 150 -4.86 2.54 -1.04
C THR A 150 -3.51 1.95 -1.43
N PRO A 151 -3.10 2.03 -2.72
CA PRO A 151 -1.82 1.50 -3.16
C PRO A 151 -0.64 2.11 -2.40
N SER A 152 0.16 1.29 -1.73
CA SER A 152 1.31 1.72 -0.93
C SER A 152 2.52 0.80 -1.09
N ASN A 153 3.59 1.04 -0.33
CA ASN A 153 4.79 0.18 -0.31
C ASN A 153 4.78 -0.85 0.83
N VAL A 154 3.73 -0.85 1.65
CA VAL A 154 3.65 -1.68 2.86
C VAL A 154 2.28 -2.35 2.99
N ASP A 155 2.23 -3.47 3.69
CA ASP A 155 1.03 -4.19 4.12
C ASP A 155 0.03 -4.46 2.97
N GLN A 156 -1.26 -4.34 3.22
CA GLN A 156 -2.33 -4.58 2.25
C GLN A 156 -2.24 -3.64 1.04
N GLY A 157 -1.76 -2.40 1.25
CA GLY A 157 -1.55 -1.43 0.16
C GLY A 157 -0.48 -1.88 -0.83
N TYR A 158 0.53 -2.64 -0.40
CA TYR A 158 1.52 -3.25 -1.29
C TYR A 158 0.88 -4.36 -2.15
N ILE A 159 0.03 -5.19 -1.56
CA ILE A 159 -0.71 -6.23 -2.29
C ILE A 159 -1.58 -5.59 -3.38
N LEU A 160 -2.38 -4.58 -3.00
CA LEU A 160 -3.20 -3.84 -3.94
C LEU A 160 -2.38 -3.22 -5.09
N ARG A 161 -1.27 -2.55 -4.76
CA ARG A 161 -0.36 -2.00 -5.78
C ARG A 161 0.18 -3.06 -6.72
N ARG A 162 0.58 -4.21 -6.22
CA ARG A 162 1.08 -5.33 -7.01
C ARG A 162 0.03 -5.86 -7.98
N LEU A 163 -1.22 -6.03 -7.53
CA LEU A 163 -2.33 -6.46 -8.38
C LEU A 163 -2.58 -5.46 -9.51
N ILE A 164 -2.69 -4.17 -9.20
CA ILE A 164 -2.93 -3.12 -10.20
C ILE A 164 -1.79 -3.09 -11.23
N ARG A 165 -0.53 -3.09 -10.78
CA ARG A 165 0.63 -3.05 -11.70
C ARG A 165 0.72 -4.27 -12.59
N ARG A 166 0.37 -5.44 -12.07
CA ARG A 166 0.29 -6.66 -12.87
C ARG A 166 -0.82 -6.56 -13.92
N ALA A 167 -2.00 -6.06 -13.56
CA ALA A 167 -3.07 -5.79 -14.51
C ALA A 167 -2.66 -4.78 -15.60
N ILE A 168 -1.95 -3.70 -15.25
CA ILE A 168 -1.44 -2.71 -16.24
C ILE A 168 -0.54 -3.38 -17.28
N ARG A 169 0.39 -4.25 -16.86
CA ARG A 169 1.26 -4.97 -17.80
C ARG A 169 0.45 -5.81 -18.80
N TYR A 170 -0.51 -6.59 -18.29
CA TYR A 170 -1.30 -7.46 -19.16
C TYR A 170 -2.32 -6.68 -20.01
N ALA A 171 -2.84 -5.56 -19.53
CA ALA A 171 -3.64 -4.64 -20.32
C ALA A 171 -2.81 -4.06 -21.49
N MET A 172 -1.56 -3.67 -21.26
CA MET A 172 -0.63 -3.23 -22.31
C MET A 172 -0.35 -4.36 -23.32
N GLN A 173 -0.14 -5.61 -22.87
CA GLN A 173 0.05 -6.79 -23.74
C GLN A 173 -1.20 -7.07 -24.60
N LEU A 174 -2.39 -6.84 -24.06
CA LEU A 174 -3.64 -6.92 -24.81
C LEU A 174 -3.83 -5.75 -25.81
N GLY A 175 -3.00 -4.71 -25.75
CA GLY A 175 -3.14 -3.51 -26.59
C GLY A 175 -4.22 -2.56 -26.10
N MET A 176 -4.63 -2.65 -24.83
CA MET A 176 -5.60 -1.73 -24.24
C MET A 176 -5.02 -0.30 -24.20
N PRO A 177 -5.86 0.73 -24.38
CA PRO A 177 -5.43 2.12 -24.26
C PRO A 177 -4.90 2.45 -22.85
N ASP A 178 -4.03 3.46 -22.78
CA ASP A 178 -3.58 4.02 -21.51
C ASP A 178 -4.81 4.54 -20.69
N ASN A 179 -4.80 4.33 -19.37
CA ASN A 179 -5.88 4.66 -18.43
C ASN A 179 -7.21 3.91 -18.70
N SER A 180 -7.13 2.68 -19.18
CA SER A 180 -8.31 1.86 -19.47
C SER A 180 -8.79 0.99 -18.31
N LEU A 181 -7.99 0.80 -17.26
CA LEU A 181 -8.37 -0.05 -16.12
C LEU A 181 -9.58 0.50 -15.35
N ALA A 182 -9.76 1.81 -15.32
CA ALA A 182 -10.97 2.42 -14.76
C ALA A 182 -12.24 1.95 -15.48
N GLN A 183 -12.21 1.74 -16.81
CA GLN A 183 -13.36 1.21 -17.57
C GLN A 183 -13.67 -0.24 -17.21
N VAL A 184 -12.66 -1.03 -16.87
CA VAL A 184 -12.84 -2.41 -16.38
C VAL A 184 -13.47 -2.38 -14.99
N ALA A 185 -13.02 -1.46 -14.11
CA ALA A 185 -13.60 -1.28 -12.78
C ALA A 185 -15.07 -0.81 -12.83
N GLU A 186 -15.46 0.02 -13.81
CA GLU A 186 -16.88 0.36 -14.06
C GLU A 186 -17.73 -0.88 -14.30
N ALA A 187 -17.23 -1.85 -15.08
CA ALA A 187 -17.96 -3.10 -15.30
C ALA A 187 -18.08 -3.92 -14.00
N VAL A 188 -17.07 -3.89 -13.13
CA VAL A 188 -17.13 -4.51 -11.79
C VAL A 188 -18.21 -3.83 -10.94
N ILE A 189 -18.20 -2.50 -10.87
CA ILE A 189 -19.20 -1.75 -10.08
C ILE A 189 -20.62 -1.96 -10.62
N ALA A 190 -20.78 -1.94 -11.94
CA ALA A 190 -22.09 -2.20 -12.56
C ALA A 190 -22.63 -3.59 -12.23
N GLN A 191 -21.75 -4.60 -12.13
CA GLN A 191 -22.14 -5.98 -11.86
C GLN A 191 -22.38 -6.24 -10.37
N TYR A 192 -21.57 -5.65 -9.49
CA TYR A 192 -21.56 -5.96 -8.07
C TYR A 192 -22.12 -4.86 -7.17
N GLY A 193 -22.47 -3.69 -7.71
CA GLY A 193 -22.92 -2.54 -6.93
C GLY A 193 -24.25 -2.73 -6.20
N GLU A 194 -25.14 -3.60 -6.68
CA GLU A 194 -26.40 -3.89 -5.97
C GLU A 194 -26.15 -4.67 -4.67
N PRO A 195 -25.45 -5.82 -4.66
CA PRO A 195 -25.14 -6.55 -3.42
C PRO A 195 -24.05 -5.88 -2.58
N TYR A 196 -23.24 -4.98 -3.13
CA TYR A 196 -22.14 -4.29 -2.47
C TYR A 196 -22.22 -2.77 -2.70
N PRO A 197 -23.14 -2.07 -2.03
CA PRO A 197 -23.42 -0.64 -2.26
C PRO A 197 -22.21 0.26 -2.02
N GLU A 198 -21.25 -0.16 -1.17
CA GLU A 198 -20.01 0.56 -0.94
C GLU A 198 -19.17 0.75 -2.20
N LEU A 199 -19.32 -0.09 -3.22
CA LEU A 199 -18.64 0.10 -4.51
C LEU A 199 -19.21 1.30 -5.27
N VAL A 200 -20.51 1.54 -5.16
CA VAL A 200 -21.19 2.69 -5.76
C VAL A 200 -20.88 3.95 -4.94
N GLU A 201 -20.96 3.88 -3.62
CA GLU A 201 -20.69 5.00 -2.72
C GLU A 201 -19.25 5.52 -2.86
N ASN A 202 -18.28 4.61 -3.03
CA ASN A 202 -16.86 4.93 -3.19
C ASN A 202 -16.39 4.99 -4.65
N HIS A 203 -17.30 5.10 -5.62
CA HIS A 203 -17.00 5.11 -7.06
C HIS A 203 -15.88 6.09 -7.43
N GLU A 204 -16.00 7.36 -7.07
CA GLU A 204 -14.99 8.38 -7.40
C GLU A 204 -13.61 8.06 -6.84
N LYS A 205 -13.56 7.53 -5.62
CA LYS A 205 -12.32 7.10 -4.98
C LYS A 205 -11.67 5.95 -5.76
N ILE A 206 -12.46 4.93 -6.14
CA ILE A 206 -12.00 3.77 -6.91
C ILE A 206 -11.38 4.25 -8.24
N MET A 207 -12.12 5.06 -9.01
CA MET A 207 -11.67 5.59 -10.31
C MET A 207 -10.41 6.43 -10.17
N SER A 208 -10.36 7.32 -9.18
CA SER A 208 -9.23 8.21 -8.93
C SER A 208 -7.96 7.43 -8.56
N GLU A 209 -8.06 6.46 -7.65
CA GLU A 209 -6.87 5.71 -7.18
C GLU A 209 -6.34 4.76 -8.25
N LEU A 210 -7.22 4.08 -9.01
CA LEU A 210 -6.82 3.27 -10.16
C LEU A 210 -6.10 4.12 -11.22
N SER A 211 -6.71 5.24 -11.63
CA SER A 211 -6.12 6.12 -12.63
C SER A 211 -4.77 6.71 -12.18
N LYS A 212 -4.65 7.11 -10.92
CA LYS A 212 -3.38 7.62 -10.36
C LYS A 212 -2.26 6.57 -10.39
N GLU A 213 -2.56 5.33 -9.97
CA GLU A 213 -1.54 4.27 -9.94
C GLU A 213 -1.19 3.81 -11.36
N GLU A 214 -2.16 3.74 -12.28
CA GLU A 214 -1.95 3.42 -13.69
C GLU A 214 -1.05 4.47 -14.34
N GLN A 215 -1.36 5.75 -14.27
CA GLN A 215 -0.55 6.84 -14.82
C GLN A 215 0.86 6.87 -14.23
N ARG A 216 0.98 6.65 -12.91
CA ARG A 216 2.28 6.60 -12.24
C ARG A 216 3.14 5.46 -12.75
N PHE A 217 2.57 4.27 -12.87
CA PHE A 217 3.33 3.09 -13.29
C PHE A 217 3.65 3.10 -14.78
N GLN A 218 2.73 3.52 -15.64
CA GLN A 218 2.96 3.62 -17.10
C GLN A 218 4.18 4.48 -17.46
N ARG A 219 4.45 5.55 -16.68
CA ARG A 219 5.63 6.40 -16.88
C ARG A 219 6.95 5.64 -16.74
N THR A 220 7.00 4.67 -15.84
CA THR A 220 8.21 3.88 -15.55
C THR A 220 8.21 2.53 -16.24
N LEU A 221 7.03 1.98 -16.55
CA LEU A 221 6.88 0.64 -17.11
C LEU A 221 7.65 0.45 -18.43
N LYS A 222 7.47 1.36 -19.40
CA LYS A 222 8.15 1.28 -20.71
C LYS A 222 9.68 1.29 -20.57
N ASN A 223 10.21 2.08 -19.65
CA ASN A 223 11.65 2.15 -19.38
C ASN A 223 12.13 0.92 -18.60
N GLY A 224 11.36 0.46 -17.64
CA GLY A 224 11.65 -0.74 -16.88
C GLY A 224 11.63 -2.01 -17.75
N MET A 225 10.71 -2.11 -18.70
CA MET A 225 10.69 -3.21 -19.68
C MET A 225 11.97 -3.20 -20.55
N LYS A 226 12.40 -2.03 -21.04
CA LYS A 226 13.67 -1.92 -21.79
C LYS A 226 14.88 -2.29 -20.93
N GLU A 227 14.88 -1.91 -19.66
CA GLU A 227 15.95 -2.29 -18.74
C GLU A 227 15.93 -3.79 -18.45
N PHE A 228 14.75 -4.38 -18.26
CA PHE A 228 14.62 -5.83 -18.13
C PHE A 228 15.16 -6.57 -19.37
N ASP A 229 14.80 -6.14 -20.58
CA ASP A 229 15.33 -6.70 -21.82
C ASP A 229 16.86 -6.63 -21.89
N ARG A 230 17.44 -5.53 -21.41
CA ARG A 230 18.89 -5.37 -21.37
C ARG A 230 19.58 -6.28 -20.35
N VAL A 231 18.95 -6.50 -19.19
CA VAL A 231 19.54 -7.33 -18.12
C VAL A 231 19.32 -8.81 -18.35
N LYS A 232 18.22 -9.24 -18.98
CA LYS A 232 17.98 -10.65 -19.32
C LYS A 232 19.06 -11.22 -20.21
N ASP A 233 19.55 -10.40 -21.18
CA ASP A 233 20.62 -10.82 -22.13
C ASP A 233 22.00 -10.92 -21.44
N LYS A 234 22.13 -10.39 -20.22
CA LYS A 234 23.35 -10.41 -19.40
C LYS A 234 23.28 -11.36 -18.21
N ALA A 235 22.17 -12.07 -18.07
CA ALA A 235 21.96 -12.99 -16.94
C ALA A 235 22.97 -14.14 -16.98
N GLU A 236 23.89 -14.18 -16.01
CA GLU A 236 24.86 -15.25 -15.88
C GLU A 236 24.18 -16.52 -15.36
N ASN A 237 24.50 -17.65 -15.97
CA ASN A 237 23.91 -18.97 -15.63
C ASN A 237 22.36 -18.99 -15.63
N GLY A 238 21.72 -18.12 -16.39
CA GLY A 238 20.26 -18.02 -16.44
C GLY A 238 19.62 -17.38 -15.19
N VAL A 239 20.39 -16.64 -14.39
CA VAL A 239 19.92 -16.02 -13.18
C VAL A 239 20.11 -14.48 -13.24
N ILE A 240 19.04 -13.74 -12.99
CA ILE A 240 19.10 -12.28 -12.74
C ILE A 240 19.51 -12.10 -11.29
N ASP A 241 20.63 -11.42 -11.06
CA ASP A 241 21.17 -11.19 -9.72
C ASP A 241 20.26 -10.29 -8.86
N GLY A 242 20.38 -10.41 -7.52
CA GLY A 242 19.50 -9.75 -6.58
C GLY A 242 19.61 -8.22 -6.59
N LEU A 243 20.78 -7.64 -6.87
CA LEU A 243 20.97 -6.20 -6.97
C LEU A 243 20.28 -5.63 -8.21
N THR A 244 20.35 -6.33 -9.32
CA THR A 244 19.65 -5.98 -10.56
C THR A 244 18.14 -6.07 -10.36
N ALA A 245 17.63 -7.13 -9.72
CA ALA A 245 16.21 -7.25 -9.37
C ALA A 245 15.76 -6.13 -8.42
N PHE A 246 16.60 -5.75 -7.47
CA PHE A 246 16.34 -4.61 -6.56
C PHE A 246 16.36 -3.26 -7.32
N HIS A 247 17.25 -3.08 -8.29
CA HIS A 247 17.25 -1.89 -9.13
C HIS A 247 15.95 -1.73 -9.93
N LEU A 248 15.43 -2.82 -10.48
CA LEU A 248 14.12 -2.82 -11.16
C LEU A 248 12.98 -2.46 -10.18
N TYR A 249 13.05 -2.94 -8.94
CA TYR A 249 12.08 -2.60 -7.90
C TYR A 249 12.13 -1.14 -7.48
N ASP A 250 13.32 -0.64 -7.12
CA ASP A 250 13.51 0.69 -6.54
C ASP A 250 13.34 1.81 -7.57
N THR A 251 13.92 1.64 -8.76
CA THR A 251 13.97 2.68 -9.80
C THR A 251 12.73 2.69 -10.69
N PHE A 252 12.25 1.50 -11.08
CA PHE A 252 11.13 1.37 -12.02
C PHE A 252 9.82 0.94 -11.33
N GLY A 253 9.88 0.62 -10.05
CA GLY A 253 8.72 0.22 -9.27
C GLY A 253 8.18 -1.16 -9.66
N PHE A 254 9.03 -2.05 -10.18
CA PHE A 254 8.65 -3.43 -10.48
C PHE A 254 8.60 -4.24 -9.18
N PRO A 255 7.43 -4.74 -8.76
CA PRO A 255 7.39 -5.73 -7.69
C PRO A 255 8.33 -6.89 -8.02
N VAL A 256 9.03 -7.45 -7.03
CA VAL A 256 9.97 -8.55 -7.29
C VAL A 256 9.29 -9.76 -7.95
N GLU A 257 8.04 -10.02 -7.58
CA GLU A 257 7.21 -11.08 -8.18
C GLU A 257 6.94 -10.84 -9.67
N PHE A 258 6.87 -9.55 -10.07
CA PHE A 258 6.73 -9.16 -11.46
C PHE A 258 8.02 -9.44 -12.24
N THR A 259 9.17 -9.12 -11.65
CA THR A 259 10.49 -9.47 -12.22
C THR A 259 10.67 -11.00 -12.33
N GLN A 260 10.20 -11.76 -11.31
CA GLN A 260 10.22 -13.23 -11.35
C GLN A 260 9.34 -13.79 -12.47
N GLU A 261 8.13 -13.27 -12.66
CA GLU A 261 7.22 -13.69 -13.72
C GLU A 261 7.84 -13.45 -15.10
N MET A 262 8.41 -12.26 -15.32
CA MET A 262 9.09 -11.93 -16.57
C MET A 262 10.34 -12.78 -16.80
N ALA A 263 11.12 -13.04 -15.76
CA ALA A 263 12.28 -13.94 -15.83
C ALA A 263 11.86 -15.35 -16.24
N LYS A 264 10.83 -15.91 -15.58
CA LYS A 264 10.29 -17.23 -15.90
C LYS A 264 9.78 -17.34 -17.34
N GLU A 265 9.10 -16.32 -17.85
CA GLU A 265 8.64 -16.24 -19.25
C GLU A 265 9.81 -16.26 -20.25
N ASN A 266 11.00 -15.85 -19.84
CA ASN A 266 12.23 -15.88 -20.64
C ASN A 266 13.18 -17.05 -20.29
N GLY A 267 12.70 -18.05 -19.51
CA GLY A 267 13.52 -19.20 -19.10
C GLY A 267 14.61 -18.88 -18.07
N LEU A 268 14.47 -17.77 -17.37
CA LEU A 268 15.41 -17.26 -16.36
C LEU A 268 14.85 -17.44 -14.94
N GLN A 269 15.74 -17.31 -13.96
CA GLN A 269 15.43 -17.25 -12.53
C GLN A 269 15.86 -15.90 -11.94
N VAL A 270 15.41 -15.59 -10.73
CA VAL A 270 15.80 -14.38 -9.98
C VAL A 270 16.42 -14.81 -8.65
N ASP A 271 17.55 -14.23 -8.30
CA ASP A 271 18.17 -14.37 -6.98
C ASP A 271 17.38 -13.59 -5.92
N LEU A 272 16.42 -14.29 -5.28
CA LEU A 272 15.56 -13.70 -4.25
C LEU A 272 16.28 -13.44 -2.93
N GLU A 273 17.31 -14.23 -2.61
CA GLU A 273 18.09 -14.00 -1.38
C GLU A 273 18.91 -12.73 -1.52
N GLY A 274 19.58 -12.55 -2.66
CA GLY A 274 20.29 -11.32 -2.99
C GLY A 274 19.36 -10.10 -3.05
N PHE A 275 18.17 -10.24 -3.64
CA PHE A 275 17.15 -9.19 -3.64
C PHE A 275 16.74 -8.79 -2.21
N LYS A 276 16.40 -9.77 -1.36
CA LYS A 276 16.03 -9.54 0.03
C LYS A 276 17.14 -8.82 0.79
N LYS A 277 18.38 -9.26 0.63
CA LYS A 277 19.53 -8.61 1.25
C LYS A 277 19.70 -7.16 0.81
N ALA A 278 19.57 -6.86 -0.46
CA ALA A 278 19.60 -5.49 -1.01
C ALA A 278 18.44 -4.62 -0.47
N PHE A 279 17.25 -5.20 -0.41
CA PHE A 279 16.05 -4.55 0.13
C PHE A 279 16.20 -4.22 1.62
N ASP A 280 16.66 -5.17 2.44
CA ASP A 280 16.88 -4.99 3.89
C ASP A 280 17.94 -3.92 4.14
N GLN A 281 19.06 -3.93 3.40
CA GLN A 281 20.09 -2.89 3.47
C GLN A 281 19.56 -1.50 3.12
N HIS A 282 18.69 -1.41 2.10
CA HIS A 282 18.05 -0.14 1.74
C HIS A 282 17.07 0.31 2.82
N GLN A 283 16.29 -0.60 3.41
CA GLN A 283 15.42 -0.30 4.55
C GLN A 283 16.21 0.19 5.77
N GLU A 284 17.33 -0.46 6.12
CA GLU A 284 18.20 -0.04 7.22
C GLU A 284 18.77 1.35 6.99
N LYS A 285 19.26 1.64 5.79
CA LYS A 285 19.70 3.00 5.41
C LYS A 285 18.57 4.03 5.51
N SER A 286 17.37 3.66 5.09
CA SER A 286 16.17 4.50 5.21
C SER A 286 15.75 4.69 6.67
N LYS A 287 15.82 3.64 7.50
CA LYS A 287 15.55 3.71 8.95
C LYS A 287 16.59 4.55 9.67
N ALA A 288 17.88 4.33 9.42
CA ALA A 288 18.96 5.14 9.99
C ALA A 288 18.83 6.62 9.57
N GLY A 289 18.47 6.88 8.32
CA GLY A 289 18.12 8.22 7.85
C GLY A 289 16.84 8.77 8.47
N ALA A 290 15.88 7.91 8.85
CA ALA A 290 14.64 8.29 9.54
C ALA A 290 14.89 8.49 11.05
N GLU A 291 15.69 7.67 11.70
CA GLU A 291 16.07 7.84 13.13
C GLU A 291 16.86 9.14 13.35
N GLN A 292 17.72 9.52 12.41
CA GLN A 292 18.30 10.88 12.39
C GLN A 292 17.24 11.97 12.13
N ARG A 293 16.15 11.67 11.42
CA ARG A 293 15.00 12.58 11.23
C ARG A 293 14.03 12.60 12.42
N PHE A 294 13.98 11.54 13.24
CA PHE A 294 13.06 11.44 14.39
C PHE A 294 13.41 12.32 15.58
N LYS A 295 14.60 12.94 15.61
CA LYS A 295 14.93 14.02 16.55
C LYS A 295 14.31 15.36 16.12
N GLY A 296 13.05 15.37 15.66
CA GLY A 296 12.36 16.59 15.21
C GLY A 296 12.87 17.14 13.86
N GLY A 297 13.62 16.34 13.08
CA GLY A 297 14.25 16.80 11.84
C GLY A 297 15.48 17.69 12.05
N LEU A 298 15.99 17.76 13.27
CA LEU A 298 17.11 18.60 13.71
C LEU A 298 18.44 17.96 13.34
N ALA A 299 19.35 18.75 12.75
CA ALA A 299 20.71 18.29 12.46
C ALA A 299 21.57 18.20 13.74
N ASP A 300 21.33 19.09 14.70
CA ASP A 300 21.99 19.18 16.00
C ASP A 300 21.07 19.78 17.06
N THR A 301 21.60 20.05 18.25
CA THR A 301 20.88 20.69 19.38
C THR A 301 21.35 22.11 19.64
N SER A 302 21.92 22.79 18.65
CA SER A 302 22.40 24.18 18.82
C SER A 302 21.23 25.14 19.04
N GLU A 303 21.53 26.29 19.62
CA GLU A 303 20.53 27.35 19.83
C GLU A 303 19.89 27.79 18.52
N GLN A 304 20.66 27.93 17.44
CA GLN A 304 20.15 28.28 16.13
C GLN A 304 19.15 27.24 15.58
N THR A 305 19.45 25.96 15.78
CA THR A 305 18.57 24.88 15.38
C THR A 305 17.29 24.86 16.24
N ALA A 306 17.36 25.12 17.53
CA ALA A 306 16.21 25.25 18.42
C ALA A 306 15.31 26.43 18.02
N ARG A 307 15.89 27.57 17.62
CA ARG A 307 15.16 28.74 17.10
C ARG A 307 14.41 28.39 15.79
N LEU A 308 15.10 27.78 14.83
CA LEU A 308 14.50 27.33 13.57
C LEU A 308 13.43 26.25 13.79
N HIS A 309 13.58 25.41 14.82
CA HIS A 309 12.56 24.45 15.22
C HIS A 309 11.29 25.14 15.74
N SER A 310 11.45 26.13 16.60
CA SER A 310 10.31 26.95 17.04
C SER A 310 9.63 27.67 15.88
N ALA A 311 10.40 28.13 14.90
CA ALA A 311 9.84 28.74 13.69
C ALA A 311 9.01 27.75 12.85
N THR A 312 9.26 26.43 12.88
CA THR A 312 8.41 25.45 12.17
C THR A 312 7.02 25.35 12.77
N HIS A 313 6.88 25.45 14.08
CA HIS A 313 5.58 25.48 14.76
C HIS A 313 4.78 26.73 14.38
N LEU A 314 5.43 27.89 14.39
CA LEU A 314 4.80 29.13 13.94
C LEU A 314 4.39 29.06 12.45
N LEU A 315 5.24 28.47 11.60
CA LEU A 315 4.95 28.29 10.18
C LEU A 315 3.74 27.37 9.96
N GLN A 316 3.61 26.26 10.69
CA GLN A 316 2.47 25.36 10.60
C GLN A 316 1.17 26.09 11.01
N ALA A 317 1.19 26.81 12.10
CA ALA A 317 0.04 27.58 12.57
C ALA A 317 -0.35 28.69 11.58
N ALA A 318 0.63 29.42 11.02
CA ALA A 318 0.40 30.44 10.02
C ALA A 318 -0.20 29.88 8.73
N LEU A 319 0.30 28.74 8.24
CA LEU A 319 -0.25 28.07 7.06
C LEU A 319 -1.72 27.70 7.24
N ARG A 320 -2.10 27.10 8.36
CA ARG A 320 -3.49 26.77 8.68
C ARG A 320 -4.38 28.00 8.69
N ARG A 321 -3.94 29.06 9.37
CA ARG A 321 -4.72 30.30 9.52
C ARG A 321 -4.88 31.07 8.21
N VAL A 322 -3.80 31.25 7.46
CA VAL A 322 -3.82 32.02 6.21
C VAL A 322 -4.54 31.28 5.09
N LEU A 323 -4.31 29.95 4.98
CA LEU A 323 -4.94 29.12 3.94
C LEU A 323 -6.35 28.63 4.35
N GLN A 324 -6.80 28.95 5.58
CA GLN A 324 -8.10 28.56 6.14
C GLN A 324 -8.35 27.04 6.05
N ASP A 325 -7.33 26.25 6.36
CA ASP A 325 -7.37 24.78 6.25
C ASP A 325 -6.71 24.13 7.48
N ASP A 326 -7.54 23.70 8.42
CA ASP A 326 -7.10 23.03 9.66
C ASP A 326 -6.60 21.59 9.42
N THR A 327 -6.74 21.06 8.22
CA THR A 327 -6.24 19.72 7.86
C THR A 327 -4.76 19.75 7.47
N ILE A 328 -4.17 20.93 7.27
CA ILE A 328 -2.74 21.08 6.99
C ILE A 328 -1.95 20.50 8.15
N SER A 329 -1.10 19.55 7.83
CA SER A 329 -0.24 18.85 8.79
C SER A 329 1.17 18.67 8.23
N GLN A 330 2.15 18.65 9.11
CA GLN A 330 3.53 18.37 8.75
C GLN A 330 3.64 16.94 8.18
N ARG A 331 4.30 16.83 7.05
CA ARG A 331 4.66 15.56 6.39
C ARG A 331 6.15 15.24 6.46
N GLY A 332 6.95 16.21 6.88
CA GLY A 332 8.37 16.07 7.10
C GLY A 332 9.03 17.41 7.42
N SER A 333 10.16 17.36 8.08
CA SER A 333 11.02 18.52 8.33
C SER A 333 12.50 18.15 8.23
N ASN A 334 13.31 19.15 7.96
CA ASN A 334 14.77 19.05 8.08
C ASN A 334 15.31 20.44 8.44
N ILE A 335 15.92 20.53 9.61
CA ILE A 335 16.39 21.77 10.20
C ILE A 335 17.90 21.66 10.39
N THR A 336 18.63 22.61 9.80
CA THR A 336 20.07 22.80 9.97
C THR A 336 20.32 24.19 10.53
N ALA A 337 21.51 24.50 10.98
CA ALA A 337 21.81 25.87 11.45
C ALA A 337 21.57 26.97 10.41
N GLU A 338 21.53 26.62 9.13
CA GLU A 338 21.42 27.56 8.01
C GLU A 338 19.96 27.80 7.59
N ARG A 339 19.09 26.77 7.74
CA ARG A 339 17.72 26.82 7.21
C ARG A 339 16.80 25.77 7.84
N LEU A 340 15.51 26.01 7.73
CA LEU A 340 14.49 24.97 7.87
C LEU A 340 13.93 24.55 6.50
N ARG A 341 13.54 23.28 6.40
CA ARG A 341 12.69 22.73 5.35
C ARG A 341 11.46 22.14 6.02
N PHE A 342 10.30 22.54 5.55
CA PHE A 342 9.01 22.11 6.07
C PHE A 342 8.14 21.55 4.94
N ASP A 343 7.79 20.26 5.03
CA ASP A 343 6.91 19.59 4.09
C ASP A 343 5.53 19.45 4.73
N PHE A 344 4.47 19.86 4.04
CA PHE A 344 3.11 19.89 4.58
C PHE A 344 2.07 19.40 3.57
N SER A 345 0.94 18.86 4.09
CA SER A 345 -0.18 18.42 3.26
C SER A 345 -0.91 19.63 2.69
N PHE A 346 -0.91 19.77 1.35
CA PHE A 346 -1.69 20.78 0.64
C PHE A 346 -1.79 20.42 -0.84
N GLY A 347 -3.00 20.47 -1.38
CA GLY A 347 -3.31 19.90 -2.71
C GLY A 347 -2.92 20.75 -3.92
N ARG A 348 -2.63 22.05 -3.72
CA ARG A 348 -2.28 23.01 -4.77
C ARG A 348 -1.02 23.80 -4.45
N LYS A 349 -0.51 24.52 -5.44
CA LYS A 349 0.56 25.51 -5.22
C LYS A 349 0.06 26.64 -4.33
N VAL A 350 0.89 27.07 -3.37
CA VAL A 350 0.65 28.28 -2.57
C VAL A 350 0.99 29.49 -3.42
N THR A 351 0.10 30.49 -3.47
CA THR A 351 0.32 31.69 -4.28
C THR A 351 1.36 32.60 -3.66
N PRO A 352 1.99 33.51 -4.42
CA PRO A 352 2.94 34.49 -3.88
C PRO A 352 2.32 35.37 -2.78
N GLU A 353 1.06 35.77 -2.94
CA GLU A 353 0.31 36.57 -1.99
C GLU A 353 0.05 35.79 -0.68
N GLU A 354 -0.33 34.53 -0.80
CA GLU A 354 -0.51 33.64 0.35
C GLU A 354 0.82 33.40 1.08
N LEU A 355 1.92 33.16 0.35
CA LEU A 355 3.25 33.01 0.94
C LEU A 355 3.69 34.26 1.70
N LYS A 356 3.42 35.44 1.15
CA LYS A 356 3.70 36.69 1.82
C LYS A 356 2.85 36.87 3.10
N ALA A 357 1.58 36.54 3.04
CA ALA A 357 0.70 36.58 4.20
C ALA A 357 1.12 35.60 5.31
N VAL A 358 1.59 34.40 4.93
CA VAL A 358 2.17 33.39 5.87
C VAL A 358 3.44 33.94 6.52
N GLU A 359 4.34 34.51 5.74
CA GLU A 359 5.58 35.11 6.24
C GLU A 359 5.28 36.27 7.22
N ASP A 360 4.34 37.16 6.86
CA ASP A 360 3.92 38.30 7.70
C ASP A 360 3.27 37.78 9.00
N GLU A 361 2.46 36.73 8.94
CA GLU A 361 1.79 36.18 10.12
C GLU A 361 2.81 35.53 11.08
N VAL A 362 3.81 34.80 10.58
CA VAL A 362 4.91 34.28 11.40
C VAL A 362 5.67 35.43 12.06
N ASN A 363 6.04 36.47 11.30
CA ASN A 363 6.78 37.59 11.81
C ASN A 363 5.96 38.41 12.83
N ARG A 364 4.64 38.50 12.70
CA ARG A 364 3.77 39.11 13.69
C ARG A 364 3.88 38.45 15.06
N TYR A 365 3.96 37.10 15.11
CA TYR A 365 4.14 36.34 16.35
C TYR A 365 5.55 36.44 16.92
N ILE A 366 6.56 36.51 16.07
CA ILE A 366 7.92 36.82 16.48
C ILE A 366 8.00 38.16 17.16
N GLN A 367 7.39 39.20 16.56
CA GLN A 367 7.34 40.58 17.13
C GLN A 367 6.54 40.66 18.42
N ALA A 368 5.55 39.78 18.61
CA ALA A 368 4.76 39.76 19.86
C ALA A 368 5.60 39.24 21.07
N ALA A 369 6.75 38.65 20.84
CA ALA A 369 7.70 38.19 21.85
C ALA A 369 7.04 37.38 22.98
N VAL A 370 6.20 36.39 22.63
CA VAL A 370 5.48 35.57 23.62
C VAL A 370 6.37 34.47 24.17
N PRO A 371 6.24 34.11 25.47
CA PRO A 371 6.97 32.98 26.05
C PRO A 371 6.60 31.63 25.36
N ILE A 372 7.59 30.79 25.16
CA ILE A 372 7.42 29.39 24.71
C ILE A 372 7.44 28.50 25.95
N THR A 373 6.32 27.95 26.32
CA THR A 373 6.19 27.10 27.51
C THR A 373 6.09 25.63 27.17
N CYS A 374 6.66 24.77 28.03
CA CYS A 374 6.63 23.31 27.90
C CYS A 374 5.94 22.71 29.12
N GLN A 375 4.96 21.85 28.90
CA GLN A 375 4.28 21.08 29.95
C GLN A 375 4.27 19.60 29.61
N GLU A 376 4.49 18.76 30.62
CA GLU A 376 4.34 17.31 30.46
C GLU A 376 2.97 16.86 30.94
N MET A 377 2.25 16.18 30.05
CA MET A 377 0.89 15.68 30.32
C MET A 377 0.63 14.35 29.60
N THR A 378 -0.50 13.71 29.84
CA THR A 378 -0.91 12.54 29.07
C THR A 378 -1.34 12.94 27.65
N VAL A 379 -1.34 11.97 26.75
CA VAL A 379 -1.81 12.19 25.36
C VAL A 379 -3.28 12.64 25.34
N GLU A 380 -4.08 12.12 26.26
CA GLU A 380 -5.50 12.45 26.38
C GLU A 380 -5.69 13.91 26.83
N GLU A 381 -4.95 14.35 27.85
CA GLU A 381 -4.94 15.73 28.31
C GLU A 381 -4.47 16.69 27.22
N ALA A 382 -3.42 16.33 26.47
CA ALA A 382 -2.91 17.12 25.36
C ALA A 382 -3.98 17.30 24.26
N LYS A 383 -4.67 16.22 23.89
CA LYS A 383 -5.79 16.25 22.92
C LYS A 383 -6.96 17.08 23.41
N ALA A 384 -7.35 16.92 24.68
CA ALA A 384 -8.44 17.71 25.31
C ALA A 384 -8.14 19.21 25.32
N GLN A 385 -6.86 19.60 25.39
CA GLN A 385 -6.40 20.98 25.29
C GLN A 385 -6.19 21.46 23.85
N GLY A 386 -6.53 20.66 22.82
CA GLY A 386 -6.39 21.03 21.42
C GLY A 386 -4.94 21.00 20.90
N ALA A 387 -4.02 20.30 21.58
CA ALA A 387 -2.65 20.18 21.09
C ALA A 387 -2.60 19.36 19.79
N ILE A 388 -1.86 19.87 18.82
CA ILE A 388 -1.64 19.18 17.53
C ILE A 388 -0.54 18.14 17.73
N GLY A 389 -0.81 16.87 17.35
CA GLY A 389 0.16 15.79 17.35
C GLY A 389 0.46 15.33 15.93
N LEU A 390 1.74 15.04 15.64
CA LEU A 390 2.20 14.63 14.31
C LEU A 390 2.15 13.12 14.07
N PHE A 391 2.09 12.31 15.11
CA PHE A 391 2.34 10.87 15.04
C PHE A 391 1.33 10.11 15.92
N GLY A 392 0.16 9.82 15.41
CA GLY A 392 -0.86 8.99 16.04
C GLY A 392 -0.37 8.04 17.15
N ASP A 393 -0.54 6.75 17.01
CA ASP A 393 -0.36 5.73 18.06
C ASP A 393 1.08 5.47 18.59
N LYS A 394 2.04 6.36 18.31
CA LYS A 394 3.45 6.18 18.72
C LYS A 394 3.91 7.03 19.91
N TYR A 395 3.00 7.69 20.59
CA TYR A 395 3.33 8.43 21.80
C TYR A 395 3.41 7.51 23.03
N GLY A 396 4.37 7.79 23.93
CA GLY A 396 4.39 7.17 25.26
C GLY A 396 3.20 7.65 26.13
N GLU A 397 3.10 7.16 27.35
CA GLU A 397 2.04 7.56 28.30
C GLU A 397 2.04 9.06 28.59
N ARG A 398 3.19 9.72 28.57
CA ARG A 398 3.35 11.16 28.77
C ARG A 398 4.07 11.80 27.59
N VAL A 399 3.65 13.00 27.24
CA VAL A 399 4.18 13.79 26.13
C VAL A 399 4.49 15.21 26.61
N LYS A 400 5.46 15.84 25.94
CA LYS A 400 5.76 17.26 26.09
C LYS A 400 4.90 18.07 25.13
N VAL A 401 4.19 19.05 25.66
CA VAL A 401 3.37 20.00 24.88
C VAL A 401 4.00 21.36 24.95
N TYR A 402 4.40 21.87 23.80
CA TYR A 402 4.91 23.25 23.68
C TYR A 402 3.78 24.17 23.25
N THR A 403 3.67 25.31 23.97
CA THR A 403 2.66 26.33 23.74
C THR A 403 3.35 27.66 23.46
N MET A 404 2.92 28.36 22.41
CA MET A 404 3.41 29.67 21.99
C MET A 404 2.22 30.65 21.96
N GLY A 405 1.90 31.19 23.13
CA GLY A 405 0.71 32.05 23.31
C GLY A 405 -0.58 31.30 22.93
N ASP A 406 -1.45 32.00 22.19
CA ASP A 406 -2.71 31.47 21.62
C ASP A 406 -2.52 30.93 20.17
N PHE A 407 -1.27 30.96 19.67
CA PHE A 407 -1.01 30.74 18.25
C PHE A 407 -0.68 29.28 17.91
N SER A 408 0.19 28.65 18.68
CA SER A 408 0.57 27.23 18.46
C SER A 408 0.58 26.47 19.78
N LYS A 409 0.02 25.25 19.75
CA LYS A 409 0.12 24.26 20.82
C LYS A 409 0.34 22.89 20.19
N GLU A 410 1.54 22.33 20.37
CA GLU A 410 1.93 21.12 19.69
C GLU A 410 2.65 20.11 20.60
N ILE A 411 2.40 18.80 20.38
CA ILE A 411 3.15 17.73 21.01
C ILE A 411 4.50 17.64 20.30
N CYS A 412 5.60 17.92 21.01
CA CYS A 412 6.93 17.92 20.45
C CYS A 412 7.99 17.49 21.47
N GLY A 413 9.03 16.76 21.01
CA GLY A 413 10.14 16.28 21.84
C GLY A 413 11.46 17.00 21.63
N GLY A 414 11.54 17.95 20.72
CA GLY A 414 12.78 18.65 20.39
C GLY A 414 13.04 19.91 21.25
N PRO A 415 14.26 20.48 21.18
CA PRO A 415 14.58 21.75 21.81
C PRO A 415 13.87 22.92 21.12
N HIS A 416 13.50 23.93 21.90
CA HIS A 416 12.87 25.17 21.44
C HIS A 416 13.56 26.39 22.05
N ALA A 417 13.36 27.57 21.44
CA ALA A 417 13.69 28.85 22.02
C ALA A 417 12.82 29.12 23.27
N GLU A 418 13.22 30.02 24.12
CA GLU A 418 12.47 30.41 25.33
C GLU A 418 11.36 31.40 25.00
N ASN A 419 11.57 32.24 23.98
CA ASN A 419 10.63 33.29 23.56
C ASN A 419 10.55 33.38 22.04
N THR A 420 9.38 33.68 21.48
CA THR A 420 9.24 33.84 20.03
C THR A 420 10.07 35.02 19.49
N GLY A 421 10.33 36.07 20.31
CA GLY A 421 11.19 37.19 19.95
C GLY A 421 12.65 36.81 19.65
N ASP A 422 13.13 35.70 20.22
CA ASP A 422 14.47 35.20 19.99
C ASP A 422 14.68 34.71 18.55
N LEU A 423 13.61 34.52 17.79
CA LEU A 423 13.65 34.10 16.40
C LEU A 423 14.04 35.22 15.43
N HIS A 424 14.02 36.47 15.87
CA HIS A 424 14.32 37.72 15.14
C HIS A 424 13.42 37.95 13.93
N HIS A 425 13.84 37.48 12.71
CA HIS A 425 13.05 37.67 11.51
C HIS A 425 12.99 36.38 10.67
N PHE A 426 11.80 35.97 10.30
CA PHE A 426 11.52 34.79 9.49
C PHE A 426 11.35 35.16 8.01
N LYS A 427 12.00 34.40 7.10
CA LYS A 427 11.91 34.64 5.66
C LYS A 427 11.75 33.36 4.86
N ILE A 428 10.72 33.28 4.05
CA ILE A 428 10.50 32.19 3.09
C ILE A 428 11.42 32.40 1.88
N LYS A 429 12.26 31.42 1.59
CA LYS A 429 13.18 31.44 0.43
C LYS A 429 12.58 30.77 -0.80
N LYS A 430 11.79 29.69 -0.63
CA LYS A 430 11.25 28.93 -1.73
C LYS A 430 10.05 28.09 -1.30
N GLU A 431 9.08 27.96 -2.22
CA GLU A 431 7.98 27.00 -2.14
C GLU A 431 8.01 26.12 -3.38
N GLU A 432 7.87 24.78 -3.22
CA GLU A 432 7.90 23.81 -4.30
C GLU A 432 7.05 22.60 -4.01
N ALA A 433 6.69 21.81 -5.05
CA ALA A 433 6.06 20.51 -4.87
C ALA A 433 7.11 19.51 -4.33
N SER A 434 6.74 18.71 -3.32
CA SER A 434 7.56 17.62 -2.79
C SER A 434 7.09 16.25 -3.29
N SER A 435 5.79 16.02 -3.24
CA SER A 435 5.11 14.83 -3.78
C SER A 435 3.63 15.17 -4.03
N ALA A 436 2.85 14.22 -4.53
CA ALA A 436 1.41 14.41 -4.74
C ALA A 436 0.73 14.78 -3.40
N GLY A 437 0.02 15.91 -3.36
CA GLY A 437 -0.64 16.42 -2.16
C GLY A 437 0.29 16.94 -1.07
N VAL A 438 1.61 17.08 -1.33
CA VAL A 438 2.59 17.60 -0.37
C VAL A 438 3.38 18.78 -0.96
N ARG A 439 3.35 19.90 -0.28
CA ARG A 439 4.13 21.10 -0.61
C ARG A 439 5.33 21.22 0.33
N ARG A 440 6.34 21.94 -0.10
CA ARG A 440 7.60 22.15 0.62
C ARG A 440 7.91 23.65 0.69
N ILE A 441 8.17 24.13 1.89
CA ILE A 441 8.71 25.48 2.13
C ILE A 441 10.14 25.34 2.66
N LYS A 442 11.04 26.18 2.13
CA LYS A 442 12.39 26.42 2.69
C LYS A 442 12.41 27.84 3.22
N ALA A 443 12.82 28.00 4.48
CA ALA A 443 12.89 29.31 5.15
C ALA A 443 14.14 29.42 6.02
N ILE A 444 14.46 30.64 6.38
CA ILE A 444 15.59 31.01 7.24
C ILE A 444 15.12 31.97 8.34
N LEU A 445 15.95 32.13 9.36
CA LEU A 445 15.91 33.22 10.33
C LEU A 445 17.11 34.15 10.05
N ASP A 446 16.83 35.44 9.92
CA ASP A 446 17.86 36.50 9.73
C ASP A 446 18.18 37.17 11.06
#